data_7d3bbbe4efccb2edd9aba2e11a94b3a3
#
_entry.id   7d3bbbe4efccb2edd9aba2e11a94b3a3
#
_cell.length_a   1.000
_cell.length_b   1.000
_cell.length_c   1.000
_cell.angle_alpha   90.00
_cell.angle_beta   90.00
_cell.angle_gamma   90.00
#
_symmetry.space_group_name_H-M   'P 1'
#
loop_
_entity.id
_entity.type
_entity.pdbx_description
1 polymer ?
#
loop_
_entity_poly.entity_id
_entity_poly.type
_entity_poly.pdbx_seq_one_letter_code
_entity_poly.pdbx_strand_id
1 'polypeptide(L)'
;MIETKRLILREYTLDDFESLYEILSDPETMQHYPAPFDEERTKGWISWNLDNYGKYGFGLWAVTLKETDELIGDAGITIQNIDGEMLPEIGYHINKAYWRKGLGKEAARAVRDWVFNNTSYDVVYSYMKYTNVGSYRTALSIRMKKVKEYADPKNTISYAYAITREEWEGMIMKEGEL
;
A
#
# COMPACT_ATOMS: atom_id res chain seq x y z
N MET A 1 -4.02 -14.16 -2.87
CA MET A 1 -5.07 -13.36 -3.57
C MET A 1 -6.02 -12.79 -2.53
N ILE A 2 -6.37 -11.51 -2.62
CA ILE A 2 -7.34 -10.82 -1.75
C ILE A 2 -8.46 -10.30 -2.64
N GLU A 3 -9.70 -10.55 -2.26
CA GLU A 3 -10.87 -10.04 -2.96
C GLU A 3 -11.64 -9.06 -2.10
N THR A 4 -12.12 -7.97 -2.71
CA THR A 4 -12.99 -6.97 -2.10
C THR A 4 -14.30 -6.85 -2.88
N LYS A 5 -15.08 -5.82 -2.60
CA LYS A 5 -16.30 -5.56 -3.36
C LYS A 5 -16.02 -5.26 -4.84
N ARG A 6 -14.96 -4.47 -5.14
CA ARG A 6 -14.66 -3.97 -6.48
C ARG A 6 -13.29 -4.38 -7.02
N LEU A 7 -12.40 -4.92 -6.15
CA LEU A 7 -11.00 -5.15 -6.47
C LEU A 7 -10.61 -6.61 -6.30
N ILE A 8 -9.61 -7.02 -7.07
CA ILE A 8 -8.79 -8.20 -6.84
C ILE A 8 -7.35 -7.72 -6.64
N LEU A 9 -6.72 -8.16 -5.55
CA LEU A 9 -5.30 -7.97 -5.30
C LEU A 9 -4.64 -9.33 -5.49
N ARG A 10 -3.79 -9.44 -6.49
CA ARG A 10 -3.10 -10.69 -6.87
C ARG A 10 -1.59 -10.45 -6.99
N GLU A 11 -0.83 -11.51 -6.93
CA GLU A 11 0.59 -11.44 -7.23
C GLU A 11 0.83 -10.87 -8.64
N TYR A 12 1.94 -10.16 -8.79
CA TYR A 12 2.39 -9.70 -10.10
C TYR A 12 2.78 -10.88 -10.98
N THR A 13 2.65 -10.65 -12.27
CA THR A 13 3.29 -11.45 -13.33
C THR A 13 4.16 -10.52 -14.18
N LEU A 14 5.02 -11.09 -15.01
CA LEU A 14 5.82 -10.27 -15.93
C LEU A 14 4.97 -9.56 -16.98
N ASP A 15 3.78 -10.07 -17.26
CA ASP A 15 2.84 -9.48 -18.22
C ASP A 15 2.18 -8.19 -17.70
N ASP A 16 2.29 -7.90 -16.40
CA ASP A 16 1.77 -6.66 -15.80
C ASP A 16 2.64 -5.43 -16.11
N PHE A 17 3.81 -5.62 -16.75
CA PHE A 17 4.79 -4.56 -16.93
C PHE A 17 4.22 -3.32 -17.62
N GLU A 18 3.58 -3.47 -18.77
CA GLU A 18 3.09 -2.34 -19.57
C GLU A 18 2.07 -1.51 -18.77
N SER A 19 1.08 -2.17 -18.18
CA SER A 19 0.04 -1.51 -17.37
C SER A 19 0.63 -0.84 -16.13
N LEU A 20 1.57 -1.48 -15.46
CA LEU A 20 2.22 -0.91 -14.28
C LEU A 20 3.14 0.26 -14.67
N TYR A 21 3.85 0.16 -15.79
CA TYR A 21 4.71 1.23 -16.28
C TYR A 21 3.91 2.50 -16.60
N GLU A 22 2.77 2.38 -17.27
CA GLU A 22 1.88 3.53 -17.50
C GLU A 22 1.49 4.25 -16.20
N ILE A 23 1.28 3.51 -15.12
CA ILE A 23 0.91 4.07 -13.81
C ILE A 23 2.10 4.72 -13.12
N LEU A 24 3.24 4.00 -13.02
CA LEU A 24 4.39 4.44 -12.25
C LEU A 24 5.28 5.44 -13.00
N SER A 25 5.17 5.55 -14.32
CA SER A 25 5.85 6.57 -15.12
C SER A 25 5.08 7.89 -15.18
N ASP A 26 3.81 7.91 -14.77
CA ASP A 26 3.01 9.14 -14.78
C ASP A 26 3.45 10.11 -13.66
N PRO A 27 3.89 11.35 -14.02
CA PRO A 27 4.39 12.30 -13.03
C PRO A 27 3.35 12.74 -11.98
N GLU A 28 2.08 12.74 -12.33
CA GLU A 28 1.01 13.13 -11.40
C GLU A 28 0.71 12.02 -10.41
N THR A 29 0.65 10.77 -10.87
CA THR A 29 0.51 9.61 -10.00
C THR A 29 1.68 9.53 -9.02
N MET A 30 2.90 9.79 -9.49
CA MET A 30 4.15 9.68 -8.72
C MET A 30 4.63 11.01 -8.11
N GLN A 31 3.78 12.03 -8.02
CA GLN A 31 4.16 13.39 -7.58
C GLN A 31 4.79 13.47 -6.17
N HIS A 32 4.56 12.49 -5.32
CA HIS A 32 5.13 12.42 -3.97
C HIS A 32 6.43 11.61 -3.88
N TYR A 33 6.88 11.05 -5.01
CA TYR A 33 8.13 10.34 -5.13
C TYR A 33 9.22 11.25 -5.72
N PRO A 34 10.52 10.93 -5.54
CA PRO A 34 11.60 11.74 -6.08
C PRO A 34 11.56 11.92 -7.61
N ALA A 35 11.11 10.89 -8.32
CA ALA A 35 10.86 10.90 -9.76
C ALA A 35 9.87 9.78 -10.13
N PRO A 36 9.15 9.91 -11.24
CA PRO A 36 8.44 8.79 -11.86
C PRO A 36 9.43 7.66 -12.19
N PHE A 37 8.89 6.45 -12.33
CA PHE A 37 9.71 5.29 -12.68
C PHE A 37 9.97 5.25 -14.18
N ASP A 38 11.18 4.89 -14.55
CA ASP A 38 11.50 4.43 -15.90
C ASP A 38 11.20 2.93 -16.05
N GLU A 39 11.43 2.41 -17.26
CA GLU A 39 11.18 0.99 -17.54
C GLU A 39 12.03 0.06 -16.67
N GLU A 40 13.32 0.36 -16.49
CA GLU A 40 14.22 -0.48 -15.71
C GLU A 40 13.76 -0.55 -14.24
N ARG A 41 13.39 0.57 -13.67
CA ARG A 41 12.89 0.65 -12.30
C ARG A 41 11.56 -0.06 -12.14
N THR A 42 10.66 0.02 -13.14
CA THR A 42 9.38 -0.69 -13.12
C THR A 42 9.57 -2.21 -13.21
N LYS A 43 10.48 -2.68 -14.08
CA LYS A 43 10.86 -4.11 -14.15
C LYS A 43 11.47 -4.58 -12.81
N GLY A 44 12.36 -3.77 -12.25
CA GLY A 44 12.93 -4.03 -10.93
C GLY A 44 11.89 -4.09 -9.82
N TRP A 45 10.85 -3.25 -9.90
CA TRP A 45 9.74 -3.25 -8.95
C TRP A 45 8.94 -4.54 -8.96
N ILE A 46 8.60 -5.03 -10.16
CA ILE A 46 7.91 -6.33 -10.30
C ILE A 46 8.80 -7.45 -9.75
N SER A 47 10.07 -7.51 -10.18
CA SER A 47 11.01 -8.55 -9.73
C SER A 47 11.18 -8.55 -8.21
N TRP A 48 11.31 -7.37 -7.61
CA TRP A 48 11.42 -7.24 -6.16
C TRP A 48 10.18 -7.76 -5.42
N ASN A 49 8.97 -7.52 -5.96
CA ASN A 49 7.75 -8.07 -5.35
C ASN A 49 7.63 -9.59 -5.55
N LEU A 50 8.04 -10.12 -6.69
CA LEU A 50 8.12 -11.58 -6.92
C LEU A 50 9.06 -12.26 -5.91
N ASP A 51 10.23 -11.65 -5.65
CA ASP A 51 11.18 -12.11 -4.64
C ASP A 51 10.59 -12.04 -3.23
N ASN A 52 9.85 -10.96 -2.91
CA ASN A 52 9.20 -10.79 -1.62
C ASN A 52 8.12 -11.86 -1.38
N TYR A 53 7.33 -12.24 -2.38
CA TYR A 53 6.36 -13.34 -2.24
C TYR A 53 7.05 -14.65 -1.89
N GLY A 54 8.18 -14.96 -2.54
CA GLY A 54 8.97 -16.15 -2.23
C GLY A 54 9.62 -16.13 -0.85
N LYS A 55 10.08 -14.96 -0.39
CA LYS A 55 10.83 -14.80 0.85
C LYS A 55 9.95 -14.62 2.07
N TYR A 56 8.91 -13.83 1.96
CA TYR A 56 8.06 -13.41 3.09
C TYR A 56 6.63 -13.94 3.01
N GLY A 57 6.21 -14.48 1.86
CA GLY A 57 4.82 -14.86 1.61
C GLY A 57 3.91 -13.67 1.31
N PHE A 58 4.47 -12.46 1.15
CA PHE A 58 3.76 -11.24 0.85
C PHE A 58 4.65 -10.22 0.12
N GLY A 59 4.03 -9.20 -0.45
CA GLY A 59 4.64 -8.06 -1.14
C GLY A 59 3.55 -7.06 -1.51
N LEU A 60 3.81 -6.16 -2.44
CA LEU A 60 2.75 -5.40 -3.07
C LEU A 60 2.09 -6.27 -4.14
N TRP A 61 0.79 -6.33 -4.12
CA TRP A 61 -0.04 -7.04 -5.09
C TRP A 61 -0.54 -6.09 -6.16
N ALA A 62 -0.63 -6.57 -7.39
CA ALA A 62 -1.34 -5.88 -8.46
C ALA A 62 -2.81 -5.71 -8.07
N VAL A 63 -3.32 -4.49 -8.13
CA VAL A 63 -4.73 -4.16 -7.87
C VAL A 63 -5.46 -4.06 -9.19
N THR A 64 -6.41 -4.97 -9.42
CA THR A 64 -7.25 -4.96 -10.62
C THR A 64 -8.72 -4.71 -10.29
N LEU A 65 -9.45 -4.13 -11.22
CA LEU A 65 -10.90 -3.98 -11.13
C LEU A 65 -11.58 -5.31 -11.46
N LYS A 66 -12.49 -5.78 -10.60
CA LYS A 66 -13.25 -7.01 -10.85
C LYS A 66 -14.08 -6.98 -12.14
N GLU A 67 -14.55 -5.81 -12.49
CA GLU A 67 -15.47 -5.65 -13.64
C GLU A 67 -14.74 -5.77 -14.98
N THR A 68 -13.50 -5.27 -15.07
CA THR A 68 -12.77 -5.12 -16.35
C THR A 68 -11.44 -5.85 -16.37
N ASP A 69 -10.99 -6.39 -15.24
CA ASP A 69 -9.65 -6.95 -15.03
C ASP A 69 -8.50 -5.95 -15.27
N GLU A 70 -8.84 -4.66 -15.38
CA GLU A 70 -7.86 -3.59 -15.59
C GLU A 70 -6.99 -3.40 -14.36
N LEU A 71 -5.66 -3.39 -14.55
CA LEU A 71 -4.69 -3.07 -13.50
C LEU A 71 -4.70 -1.56 -13.25
N ILE A 72 -5.06 -1.15 -12.04
CA ILE A 72 -5.22 0.25 -11.64
C ILE A 72 -4.17 0.73 -10.62
N GLY A 73 -3.27 -0.17 -10.22
CA GLY A 73 -2.23 0.16 -9.25
C GLY A 73 -1.70 -1.06 -8.52
N ASP A 74 -1.09 -0.80 -7.39
CA ASP A 74 -0.68 -1.84 -6.44
C ASP A 74 -1.03 -1.49 -5.01
N ALA A 75 -1.12 -2.51 -4.16
CA ALA A 75 -1.28 -2.35 -2.72
C ALA A 75 -0.79 -3.62 -2.02
N GLY A 76 -0.18 -3.47 -0.86
CA GLY A 76 0.29 -4.64 -0.11
C GLY A 76 1.05 -4.26 1.13
N ILE A 77 1.81 -5.24 1.64
CA ILE A 77 2.68 -5.08 2.79
C ILE A 77 4.13 -5.36 2.39
N THR A 78 5.04 -4.52 2.83
CA THR A 78 6.49 -4.66 2.64
C THR A 78 7.23 -4.34 3.93
N ILE A 79 8.50 -4.72 4.01
CA ILE A 79 9.35 -4.31 5.13
C ILE A 79 10.12 -3.06 4.70
N GLN A 80 9.84 -1.94 5.36
CA GLN A 80 10.41 -0.63 5.03
C GLN A 80 11.20 -0.04 6.19
N ASN A 81 12.22 0.75 5.85
CA ASN A 81 12.94 1.54 6.84
C ASN A 81 12.12 2.81 7.16
N ILE A 82 11.57 2.85 8.36
CA ILE A 82 10.84 4.01 8.88
C ILE A 82 11.64 4.59 10.04
N ASP A 83 12.29 5.71 9.80
CA ASP A 83 13.13 6.41 10.80
C ASP A 83 14.19 5.50 11.47
N GLY A 84 14.88 4.69 10.66
CA GLY A 84 15.95 3.81 11.11
C GLY A 84 15.53 2.40 11.55
N GLU A 85 14.23 2.12 11.60
CA GLU A 85 13.69 0.82 11.99
C GLU A 85 13.06 0.10 10.78
N MET A 86 13.32 -1.23 10.66
CA MET A 86 12.71 -2.07 9.62
C MET A 86 11.35 -2.55 10.10
N LEU A 87 10.28 -1.97 9.56
CA LEU A 87 8.91 -2.16 10.03
C LEU A 87 7.98 -2.65 8.90
N PRO A 88 6.94 -3.45 9.24
CA PRO A 88 5.91 -3.85 8.27
C PRO A 88 5.06 -2.65 7.86
N GLU A 89 5.06 -2.33 6.57
CA GLU A 89 4.44 -1.14 6.00
C GLU A 89 3.38 -1.50 4.98
N ILE A 90 2.20 -0.92 5.13
CA ILE A 90 1.13 -0.96 4.13
C ILE A 90 1.37 0.17 3.14
N GLY A 91 1.74 -0.20 1.92
CA GLY A 91 1.96 0.71 0.80
C GLY A 91 0.92 0.53 -0.29
N TYR A 92 0.71 1.57 -1.09
CA TYR A 92 -0.17 1.54 -2.25
C TYR A 92 0.12 2.66 -3.23
N HIS A 93 -0.05 2.35 -4.52
CA HIS A 93 -0.10 3.30 -5.63
C HIS A 93 -1.39 3.07 -6.40
N ILE A 94 -2.15 4.12 -6.66
CA ILE A 94 -3.35 4.04 -7.48
C ILE A 94 -3.23 5.04 -8.62
N ASN A 95 -3.47 4.57 -9.83
CA ASN A 95 -3.54 5.42 -11.03
C ASN A 95 -4.46 6.62 -10.79
N LYS A 96 -4.00 7.83 -11.12
CA LYS A 96 -4.73 9.08 -10.93
C LYS A 96 -6.15 9.06 -11.52
N ALA A 97 -6.37 8.33 -12.60
CA ALA A 97 -7.69 8.17 -13.22
C ALA A 97 -8.73 7.53 -12.28
N TYR A 98 -8.25 6.87 -11.24
CA TYR A 98 -9.07 6.17 -10.25
C TYR A 98 -9.10 6.85 -8.87
N TRP A 99 -8.48 8.01 -8.72
CA TRP A 99 -8.52 8.77 -7.47
C TRP A 99 -9.93 9.22 -7.11
N ARG A 100 -10.14 9.48 -5.82
CA ARG A 100 -11.41 9.96 -5.23
C ARG A 100 -12.62 9.03 -5.42
N LYS A 101 -12.39 7.81 -5.93
CA LYS A 101 -13.42 6.76 -6.06
C LYS A 101 -13.44 5.80 -4.86
N GLY A 102 -12.59 6.02 -3.87
CA GLY A 102 -12.49 5.20 -2.66
C GLY A 102 -11.74 3.87 -2.85
N LEU A 103 -11.14 3.62 -4.03
CA LEU A 103 -10.48 2.35 -4.35
C LEU A 103 -9.18 2.15 -3.54
N GLY A 104 -8.37 3.20 -3.35
CA GLY A 104 -7.18 3.14 -2.49
C GLY A 104 -7.51 2.78 -1.04
N LYS A 105 -8.59 3.38 -0.50
CA LYS A 105 -9.09 3.02 0.84
C LYS A 105 -9.54 1.56 0.91
N GLU A 106 -10.24 1.08 -0.12
CA GLU A 106 -10.74 -0.30 -0.20
C GLU A 106 -9.58 -1.28 -0.23
N ALA A 107 -8.57 -1.03 -1.08
CA ALA A 107 -7.35 -1.83 -1.17
C ALA A 107 -6.57 -1.83 0.16
N ALA A 108 -6.29 -0.66 0.72
CA ALA A 108 -5.53 -0.53 1.96
C ALA A 108 -6.24 -1.20 3.16
N ARG A 109 -7.59 -1.14 3.23
CA ARG A 109 -8.36 -1.85 4.24
C ARG A 109 -8.21 -3.36 4.09
N ALA A 110 -8.34 -3.86 2.87
CA ALA A 110 -8.21 -5.29 2.59
C ALA A 110 -6.81 -5.81 2.93
N VAL A 111 -5.76 -5.04 2.61
CA VAL A 111 -4.38 -5.36 3.00
C VAL A 111 -4.22 -5.38 4.52
N ARG A 112 -4.71 -4.36 5.24
CA ARG A 112 -4.67 -4.33 6.71
C ARG A 112 -5.30 -5.58 7.32
N ASP A 113 -6.51 -5.92 6.87
CA ASP A 113 -7.25 -7.06 7.40
C ASP A 113 -6.55 -8.39 7.04
N TRP A 114 -5.98 -8.48 5.82
CA TRP A 114 -5.19 -9.64 5.43
C TRP A 114 -3.95 -9.81 6.33
N VAL A 115 -3.23 -8.72 6.61
CA VAL A 115 -2.02 -8.76 7.45
C VAL A 115 -2.31 -9.34 8.83
N PHE A 116 -3.33 -8.84 9.51
CA PHE A 116 -3.65 -9.31 10.86
C PHE A 116 -4.23 -10.73 10.87
N ASN A 117 -4.88 -11.17 9.78
CA ASN A 117 -5.36 -12.54 9.67
C ASN A 117 -4.29 -13.56 9.26
N ASN A 118 -3.21 -13.14 8.58
CA ASN A 118 -2.26 -14.07 7.96
C ASN A 118 -0.81 -13.94 8.46
N THR A 119 -0.53 -12.99 9.34
CA THR A 119 0.80 -12.77 9.91
C THR A 119 0.73 -12.64 11.43
N SER A 120 1.88 -12.70 12.10
CA SER A 120 2.00 -12.48 13.55
C SER A 120 2.39 -11.05 13.93
N TYR A 121 2.32 -10.10 13.01
CA TYR A 121 2.65 -8.70 13.35
C TYR A 121 1.63 -8.12 14.34
N ASP A 122 2.15 -7.52 15.39
CA ASP A 122 1.33 -6.83 16.41
C ASP A 122 0.99 -5.40 16.00
N VAL A 123 1.81 -4.80 15.12
CA VAL A 123 1.63 -3.44 14.62
C VAL A 123 1.96 -3.40 13.14
N VAL A 124 1.19 -2.65 12.37
CA VAL A 124 1.49 -2.32 10.98
C VAL A 124 1.50 -0.80 10.80
N TYR A 125 2.36 -0.36 9.88
CA TYR A 125 2.63 1.05 9.65
C TYR A 125 2.24 1.46 8.23
N SER A 126 2.14 2.74 8.01
CA SER A 126 2.16 3.39 6.70
C SER A 126 2.87 4.73 6.87
N TYR A 127 3.78 5.08 5.97
CA TYR A 127 4.49 6.34 6.05
C TYR A 127 4.41 7.12 4.74
N MET A 128 4.45 8.42 4.84
CA MET A 128 4.34 9.29 3.69
C MET A 128 4.93 10.67 3.98
N LYS A 129 5.30 11.39 2.94
CA LYS A 129 5.60 12.82 3.06
C LYS A 129 4.40 13.57 3.64
N TYR A 130 4.65 14.54 4.49
CA TYR A 130 3.59 15.35 5.12
C TYR A 130 2.66 16.03 4.11
N THR A 131 3.14 16.29 2.90
CA THR A 131 2.37 16.88 1.78
C THR A 131 1.44 15.88 1.07
N ASN A 132 1.64 14.56 1.29
CA ASN A 132 0.82 13.53 0.66
C ASN A 132 -0.51 13.35 1.41
N VAL A 133 -1.40 14.34 1.22
CA VAL A 133 -2.71 14.38 1.87
C VAL A 133 -3.56 13.15 1.55
N GLY A 134 -3.49 12.65 0.32
CA GLY A 134 -4.24 11.47 -0.11
C GLY A 134 -3.85 10.22 0.69
N SER A 135 -2.55 10.03 0.90
CA SER A 135 -2.03 8.88 1.64
C SER A 135 -2.40 8.92 3.12
N TYR A 136 -2.15 10.03 3.82
CA TYR A 136 -2.48 10.06 5.26
C TYR A 136 -4.00 10.03 5.52
N ARG A 137 -4.84 10.57 4.63
CA ARG A 137 -6.30 10.41 4.72
C ARG A 137 -6.73 8.95 4.53
N THR A 138 -6.06 8.23 3.65
CA THR A 138 -6.27 6.79 3.49
C THR A 138 -5.88 6.04 4.76
N ALA A 139 -4.71 6.31 5.34
CA ALA A 139 -4.28 5.72 6.61
C ALA A 139 -5.29 5.97 7.74
N LEU A 140 -5.73 7.22 7.93
CA LEU A 140 -6.79 7.56 8.89
C LEU A 140 -8.10 6.82 8.62
N SER A 141 -8.47 6.65 7.34
CA SER A 141 -9.74 6.00 6.97
C SER A 141 -9.77 4.51 7.24
N ILE A 142 -8.60 3.87 7.38
CA ILE A 142 -8.44 2.48 7.79
C ILE A 142 -8.07 2.34 9.27
N ARG A 143 -8.36 3.39 10.06
CA ARG A 143 -8.18 3.46 11.52
C ARG A 143 -6.74 3.50 12.03
N MET A 144 -5.77 3.78 11.17
CA MET A 144 -4.42 4.10 11.63
C MET A 144 -4.38 5.46 12.32
N LYS A 145 -3.50 5.61 13.30
CA LYS A 145 -3.24 6.86 14.03
C LYS A 145 -1.84 7.37 13.73
N LYS A 146 -1.66 8.68 13.62
CA LYS A 146 -0.31 9.28 13.52
C LYS A 146 0.47 8.96 14.78
N VAL A 147 1.59 8.26 14.63
CA VAL A 147 2.45 7.86 15.76
C VAL A 147 3.79 8.58 15.75
N LYS A 148 4.23 9.09 14.60
CA LYS A 148 5.54 9.72 14.48
C LYS A 148 5.54 10.79 13.39
N GLU A 149 6.40 11.79 13.60
CA GLU A 149 6.83 12.77 12.62
C GLU A 149 8.36 12.82 12.67
N TYR A 150 9.03 12.73 11.55
CA TYR A 150 10.48 12.71 11.48
C TYR A 150 10.99 13.33 10.18
N ALA A 151 12.24 13.80 10.21
CA ALA A 151 12.94 14.24 9.02
C ALA A 151 13.76 13.08 8.47
N ASP A 152 13.61 12.79 7.18
CA ASP A 152 14.47 11.85 6.48
C ASP A 152 15.89 12.43 6.29
N PRO A 153 16.89 11.65 5.80
CA PRO A 153 18.25 12.14 5.56
C PRO A 153 18.34 13.32 4.60
N LYS A 154 17.29 13.59 3.80
CA LYS A 154 17.19 14.75 2.91
C LYS A 154 16.43 15.91 3.55
N ASN A 155 16.21 15.85 4.85
CA ASN A 155 15.42 16.82 5.62
C ASN A 155 13.98 17.00 5.11
N THR A 156 13.40 15.93 4.54
CA THR A 156 12.00 15.88 4.13
C THR A 156 11.16 15.38 5.31
N ILE A 157 10.17 16.16 5.72
CA ILE A 157 9.28 15.76 6.81
C ILE A 157 8.35 14.64 6.35
N SER A 158 8.36 13.56 7.09
CA SER A 158 7.51 12.39 6.90
C SER A 158 6.66 12.12 8.14
N TYR A 159 5.46 11.60 7.89
CA TYR A 159 4.53 11.13 8.92
C TYR A 159 4.48 9.61 8.88
N ALA A 160 4.53 8.98 10.04
CA ALA A 160 4.22 7.57 10.20
C ALA A 160 2.89 7.41 10.93
N TYR A 161 2.06 6.54 10.39
CA TYR A 161 0.79 6.10 10.95
C TYR A 161 0.88 4.62 11.29
N ALA A 162 0.15 4.19 12.31
CA ALA A 162 0.14 2.80 12.73
C ALA A 162 -1.24 2.39 13.25
N ILE A 163 -1.49 1.09 13.24
CA ILE A 163 -2.59 0.42 13.94
C ILE A 163 -2.05 -0.86 14.56
N THR A 164 -2.46 -1.13 15.81
CA THR A 164 -2.11 -2.36 16.49
C THR A 164 -3.13 -3.48 16.20
N ARG A 165 -2.72 -4.72 16.42
CA ARG A 165 -3.60 -5.90 16.37
C ARG A 165 -4.77 -5.76 17.32
N GLU A 166 -4.52 -5.33 18.56
CA GLU A 166 -5.56 -5.11 19.59
C GLU A 166 -6.60 -4.08 19.13
N GLU A 167 -6.16 -2.97 18.53
CA GLU A 167 -7.07 -1.94 17.99
C GLU A 167 -7.91 -2.49 16.83
N TRP A 168 -7.31 -3.31 15.97
CA TRP A 168 -7.99 -3.96 14.86
C TRP A 168 -9.02 -4.98 15.36
N GLU A 169 -8.66 -5.87 16.29
CA GLU A 169 -9.56 -6.85 16.89
C GLU A 169 -10.75 -6.18 17.57
N GLY A 170 -10.50 -5.13 18.37
CA GLY A 170 -11.56 -4.37 19.03
C GLY A 170 -12.53 -3.67 18.07
N MET A 171 -12.05 -3.33 16.86
CA MET A 171 -12.89 -2.76 15.81
C MET A 171 -13.76 -3.83 15.13
N ILE A 172 -13.20 -5.00 14.80
CA ILE A 172 -13.92 -6.11 14.17
C ILE A 172 -15.04 -6.63 15.08
N MET A 173 -14.78 -6.75 16.40
CA MET A 173 -15.80 -7.15 17.37
C MET A 173 -17.00 -6.21 17.36
N LYS A 174 -16.77 -4.89 17.32
CA LYS A 174 -17.85 -3.88 17.27
C LYS A 174 -18.63 -3.88 15.95
N GLU A 175 -17.97 -4.19 14.82
CA GLU A 175 -18.63 -4.27 13.51
C GLU A 175 -19.44 -5.59 13.37
N GLY A 176 -19.09 -6.65 14.10
CA GLY A 176 -19.79 -7.94 14.12
C GLY A 176 -20.99 -8.01 15.08
N GLU A 177 -21.15 -7.01 15.96
CA GLU A 177 -22.30 -6.88 16.90
C GLU A 177 -23.45 -6.06 16.32
N LEU A 178 -23.34 -5.53 15.09
CA LEU A 178 -24.37 -4.77 14.36
C LEU A 178 -24.98 -5.60 13.23
#